data_f28b1a0822fdb961d0128b7d99a2a1d3
#
_entry.id   f28b1a0822fdb961d0128b7d99a2a1d3
#
_cell.length_a   1.000
_cell.length_b   1.000
_cell.length_c   1.000
_cell.angle_alpha   90.00
_cell.angle_beta   90.00
_cell.angle_gamma   90.00
#
_symmetry.space_group_name_H-M   'P 1'
#
loop_
_entity.id
_entity.type
_entity.pdbx_description
1 polymer ?
#
loop_
_entity_poly.entity_id
_entity_poly.type
_entity_poly.pdbx_seq_one_letter_code
_entity_poly.pdbx_strand_id
1 'polypeptide(L)'
;KIIDEIREIVASTLKGNPRQAKRFLNTFITKRQLAKIYYGDEIDISILAKLLVLQKLDNDLFIQLNEWNKEFDTENKEFKEIRTKVMEGKVDAQNPWNTSQIKKWLECKPVELEKYRLEKYFYLTRENLKRSSIDESGFSKNTKEILERIGRAKSGQMVAIIKDMEKLRAEEIADTFKVVVSKIEKGEMKFFVVRDLFLNFDAYKGKIVDAIGKSTVPIKAGDMAALRTMYN
;
A
#
# COMPACT_ATOMS: atom_id res chain seq x y z
N LYS A 1 14.36 -19.30 -14.45
CA LYS A 1 13.75 -18.27 -15.33
C LYS A 1 13.50 -16.95 -14.59
N ILE A 2 12.61 -16.90 -13.58
CA ILE A 2 12.32 -15.66 -12.80
C ILE A 2 13.56 -15.15 -12.06
N ILE A 3 14.36 -16.05 -11.47
CA ILE A 3 15.61 -15.71 -10.77
C ILE A 3 16.64 -15.10 -11.73
N ASP A 4 16.69 -15.55 -12.97
CA ASP A 4 17.65 -15.06 -13.97
C ASP A 4 17.27 -13.66 -14.44
N GLU A 5 15.99 -13.39 -14.67
CA GLU A 5 15.47 -12.05 -15.02
C GLU A 5 15.73 -11.04 -13.90
N ILE A 6 15.49 -11.43 -12.65
CA ILE A 6 15.78 -10.59 -11.47
C ILE A 6 17.29 -10.39 -11.29
N ARG A 7 18.08 -11.44 -11.53
CA ARG A 7 19.56 -11.36 -11.45
C ARG A 7 20.10 -10.32 -12.43
N GLU A 8 19.60 -10.30 -13.66
CA GLU A 8 20.01 -9.35 -14.69
C GLU A 8 19.70 -7.90 -14.25
N ILE A 9 18.49 -7.64 -13.79
CA ILE A 9 18.07 -6.31 -13.30
C ILE A 9 18.93 -5.89 -12.08
N VAL A 10 19.13 -6.78 -11.11
CA VAL A 10 19.89 -6.50 -9.88
C VAL A 10 21.37 -6.32 -10.18
N ALA A 11 21.98 -7.17 -11.02
CA ALA A 11 23.39 -7.10 -11.36
C ALA A 11 23.72 -5.84 -12.15
N SER A 12 22.87 -5.46 -13.11
CA SER A 12 23.08 -4.28 -13.96
C SER A 12 22.90 -2.95 -13.20
N THR A 13 22.07 -2.93 -12.16
CA THR A 13 21.63 -1.68 -11.50
C THR A 13 22.23 -1.46 -10.11
N LEU A 14 22.48 -2.49 -9.31
CA LEU A 14 22.99 -2.35 -7.91
C LEU A 14 24.51 -2.38 -7.76
N LYS A 15 25.27 -2.16 -8.84
CA LYS A 15 26.75 -2.02 -8.86
C LYS A 15 27.51 -3.11 -8.10
N GLY A 16 27.02 -4.33 -8.06
CA GLY A 16 27.72 -5.48 -7.48
C GLY A 16 27.96 -5.41 -5.96
N ASN A 17 27.25 -4.57 -5.21
CA ASN A 17 27.35 -4.55 -3.75
C ASN A 17 26.57 -5.72 -3.13
N PRO A 18 27.24 -6.77 -2.60
CA PRO A 18 26.58 -7.99 -2.14
C PRO A 18 25.59 -7.73 -1.00
N ARG A 19 25.86 -6.74 -0.14
CA ARG A 19 24.99 -6.38 0.98
C ARG A 19 23.70 -5.72 0.50
N GLN A 20 23.80 -4.86 -0.51
CA GLN A 20 22.62 -4.24 -1.14
C GLN A 20 21.79 -5.27 -1.91
N ALA A 21 22.45 -6.15 -2.66
CA ALA A 21 21.80 -7.25 -3.37
C ALA A 21 21.04 -8.18 -2.40
N LYS A 22 21.66 -8.56 -1.28
CA LYS A 22 21.00 -9.38 -0.24
C LYS A 22 19.79 -8.67 0.37
N ARG A 23 19.89 -7.38 0.69
CA ARG A 23 18.76 -6.59 1.22
C ARG A 23 17.63 -6.49 0.20
N PHE A 24 17.97 -6.24 -1.06
CA PHE A 24 16.99 -6.22 -2.14
C PHE A 24 16.26 -7.56 -2.28
N LEU A 25 17.00 -8.67 -2.34
CA LEU A 25 16.42 -10.01 -2.44
C LEU A 25 15.48 -10.34 -1.28
N ASN A 26 15.85 -10.00 -0.05
CA ASN A 26 14.98 -10.21 1.10
C ASN A 26 13.67 -9.38 0.98
N THR A 27 13.78 -8.11 0.60
CA THR A 27 12.62 -7.25 0.34
C THR A 27 11.75 -7.82 -0.78
N PHE A 28 12.38 -8.23 -1.88
CA PHE A 28 11.69 -8.80 -3.02
C PHE A 28 10.93 -10.09 -2.67
N ILE A 29 11.57 -11.03 -1.94
CA ILE A 29 10.93 -12.28 -1.50
C ILE A 29 9.69 -11.97 -0.65
N THR A 30 9.80 -11.04 0.30
CA THR A 30 8.66 -10.63 1.14
C THR A 30 7.55 -10.02 0.30
N LYS A 31 7.87 -9.11 -0.63
CA LYS A 31 6.88 -8.47 -1.50
C LYS A 31 6.22 -9.47 -2.47
N ARG A 32 6.97 -10.43 -2.98
CA ARG A 32 6.45 -11.54 -3.80
C ARG A 32 5.47 -12.42 -3.02
N GLN A 33 5.77 -12.75 -1.77
CA GLN A 33 4.85 -13.52 -0.93
C GLN A 33 3.55 -12.74 -0.67
N LEU A 34 3.65 -11.45 -0.38
CA LEU A 34 2.49 -10.58 -0.23
C LEU A 34 1.68 -10.48 -1.53
N ALA A 35 2.35 -10.34 -2.68
CA ALA A 35 1.71 -10.33 -3.99
C ALA A 35 0.86 -11.58 -4.21
N LYS A 36 1.42 -12.76 -3.88
CA LYS A 36 0.71 -14.03 -4.01
C LYS A 36 -0.50 -14.13 -3.07
N ILE A 37 -0.40 -13.58 -1.86
CA ILE A 37 -1.50 -13.59 -0.88
C ILE A 37 -2.65 -12.68 -1.33
N TYR A 38 -2.34 -11.46 -1.84
CA TYR A 38 -3.36 -10.46 -2.16
C TYR A 38 -3.93 -10.59 -3.57
N TYR A 39 -3.12 -11.04 -4.54
CA TYR A 39 -3.45 -11.00 -5.96
C TYR A 39 -3.28 -12.35 -6.68
N GLY A 40 -2.85 -13.41 -5.99
CA GLY A 40 -2.63 -14.71 -6.60
C GLY A 40 -1.59 -14.66 -7.72
N ASP A 41 -1.96 -15.21 -8.88
CA ASP A 41 -1.10 -15.25 -10.08
C ASP A 41 -1.28 -14.04 -11.01
N GLU A 42 -2.08 -13.04 -10.61
CA GLU A 42 -2.33 -11.82 -11.42
C GLU A 42 -1.15 -10.85 -11.45
N ILE A 43 -0.11 -11.07 -10.65
CA ILE A 43 1.05 -10.20 -10.54
C ILE A 43 2.21 -10.75 -11.37
N ASP A 44 2.65 -9.97 -12.35
CA ASP A 44 3.91 -10.22 -13.05
C ASP A 44 5.08 -9.86 -12.13
N ILE A 45 5.84 -10.89 -11.76
CA ILE A 45 6.95 -10.77 -10.82
C ILE A 45 8.10 -9.93 -11.40
N SER A 46 8.25 -9.89 -12.72
CA SER A 46 9.28 -9.09 -13.40
C SER A 46 8.97 -7.60 -13.30
N ILE A 47 7.70 -7.20 -13.42
CA ILE A 47 7.25 -5.81 -13.20
C ILE A 47 7.48 -5.40 -11.74
N LEU A 48 7.10 -6.26 -10.79
CA LEU A 48 7.32 -6.00 -9.37
C LEU A 48 8.81 -5.78 -9.07
N ALA A 49 9.68 -6.65 -9.58
CA ALA A 49 11.12 -6.53 -9.41
C ALA A 49 11.66 -5.23 -10.02
N LYS A 50 11.23 -4.91 -11.25
CA LYS A 50 11.66 -3.70 -11.96
C LYS A 50 11.28 -2.42 -11.19
N LEU A 51 10.07 -2.34 -10.65
CA LEU A 51 9.65 -1.19 -9.84
C LEU A 51 10.39 -1.09 -8.50
N LEU A 52 10.66 -2.22 -7.82
CA LEU A 52 11.46 -2.23 -6.61
C LEU A 52 12.90 -1.76 -6.85
N VAL A 53 13.47 -2.09 -8.02
CA VAL A 53 14.79 -1.60 -8.43
C VAL A 53 14.76 -0.10 -8.68
N LEU A 54 13.76 0.42 -9.39
CA LEU A 54 13.61 1.87 -9.61
C LEU A 54 13.53 2.61 -8.28
N GLN A 55 12.72 2.13 -7.34
CA GLN A 55 12.60 2.73 -6.01
C GLN A 55 13.94 2.79 -5.26
N LYS A 56 14.84 1.81 -5.48
CA LYS A 56 16.17 1.79 -4.86
C LYS A 56 17.19 2.65 -5.61
N LEU A 57 17.05 2.80 -6.92
CA LEU A 57 17.92 3.65 -7.72
C LEU A 57 17.60 5.12 -7.53
N ASP A 58 16.34 5.46 -7.63
CA ASP A 58 15.84 6.83 -7.53
C ASP A 58 14.38 6.82 -7.08
N ASN A 59 14.15 7.21 -5.83
CA ASN A 59 12.81 7.24 -5.25
C ASN A 59 11.93 8.36 -5.83
N ASP A 60 12.52 9.44 -6.30
CA ASP A 60 11.76 10.56 -6.87
C ASP A 60 11.22 10.19 -8.25
N LEU A 61 12.02 9.50 -9.07
CA LEU A 61 11.55 8.92 -10.33
C LEU A 61 10.48 7.84 -10.13
N PHE A 62 10.61 7.05 -9.07
CA PHE A 62 9.58 6.08 -8.71
C PHE A 62 8.27 6.76 -8.34
N ILE A 63 8.31 7.85 -7.55
CA ILE A 63 7.12 8.65 -7.21
C ILE A 63 6.54 9.30 -8.47
N GLN A 64 7.37 9.87 -9.33
CA GLN A 64 6.94 10.48 -10.59
C GLN A 64 6.22 9.47 -11.49
N LEU A 65 6.76 8.25 -11.64
CA LEU A 65 6.12 7.19 -12.41
C LEU A 65 4.77 6.79 -11.80
N ASN A 66 4.66 6.76 -10.47
CA ASN A 66 3.39 6.49 -9.78
C ASN A 66 2.36 7.60 -10.03
N GLU A 67 2.76 8.89 -10.04
CA GLU A 67 1.85 9.99 -10.37
C GLU A 67 1.34 9.88 -11.81
N TRP A 68 2.21 9.63 -12.77
CA TRP A 68 1.81 9.40 -14.17
C TRP A 68 0.87 8.20 -14.33
N ASN A 69 1.05 7.14 -13.51
CA ASN A 69 0.17 5.98 -13.57
C ASN A 69 -1.25 6.25 -13.07
N LYS A 70 -1.49 7.33 -12.32
CA LYS A 70 -2.85 7.72 -11.88
C LYS A 70 -3.75 8.14 -13.05
N GLU A 71 -3.16 8.66 -14.13
CA GLU A 71 -3.83 9.09 -15.35
C GLU A 71 -3.85 7.98 -16.43
N PHE A 72 -3.52 6.74 -16.04
CA PHE A 72 -3.50 5.59 -16.94
C PHE A 72 -4.91 5.29 -17.47
N ASP A 73 -5.04 5.33 -18.80
CA ASP A 73 -6.25 4.89 -19.52
C ASP A 73 -5.97 3.54 -20.22
N THR A 74 -5.35 3.55 -21.38
CA THR A 74 -4.91 2.39 -22.15
C THR A 74 -3.40 2.19 -22.09
N GLU A 75 -2.65 3.28 -21.95
CA GLU A 75 -1.21 3.32 -21.75
C GLU A 75 -0.80 4.55 -20.94
N ASN A 76 0.37 4.49 -20.30
CA ASN A 76 0.99 5.64 -19.64
C ASN A 76 1.77 6.46 -20.67
N LYS A 77 1.15 7.54 -21.16
CA LYS A 77 1.69 8.37 -22.26
C LYS A 77 2.95 9.10 -21.83
N GLU A 78 2.97 9.67 -20.63
CA GLU A 78 4.09 10.42 -20.09
C GLU A 78 5.33 9.54 -19.96
N PHE A 79 5.16 8.34 -19.41
CA PHE A 79 6.27 7.39 -19.29
C PHE A 79 6.76 6.93 -20.66
N LYS A 80 5.85 6.65 -21.60
CA LYS A 80 6.21 6.27 -22.98
C LYS A 80 7.04 7.37 -23.66
N GLU A 81 6.61 8.60 -23.52
CA GLU A 81 7.29 9.78 -24.14
C GLU A 81 8.70 9.95 -23.57
N ILE A 82 8.86 9.96 -22.24
CA ILE A 82 10.18 10.11 -21.63
C ILE A 82 11.09 8.94 -21.96
N ARG A 83 10.60 7.70 -21.91
CA ARG A 83 11.36 6.50 -22.28
C ARG A 83 11.88 6.61 -23.72
N THR A 84 11.02 6.96 -24.67
CA THR A 84 11.38 7.10 -26.07
C THR A 84 12.45 8.19 -26.25
N LYS A 85 12.26 9.36 -25.68
CA LYS A 85 13.23 10.48 -25.74
C LYS A 85 14.58 10.10 -25.16
N VAL A 86 14.61 9.37 -24.02
CA VAL A 86 15.84 8.90 -23.38
C VAL A 86 16.58 7.91 -24.26
N MET A 87 15.86 6.95 -24.87
CA MET A 87 16.44 5.92 -25.74
C MET A 87 16.97 6.52 -27.06
N GLU A 88 16.34 7.59 -27.55
CA GLU A 88 16.78 8.32 -28.75
C GLU A 88 17.89 9.35 -28.44
N GLY A 89 18.28 9.52 -27.17
CA GLY A 89 19.27 10.53 -26.78
C GLY A 89 18.80 11.97 -26.89
N LYS A 90 17.49 12.19 -26.94
CA LYS A 90 16.85 13.53 -27.10
C LYS A 90 16.50 14.22 -25.78
N VAL A 91 17.06 13.76 -24.67
CA VAL A 91 16.81 14.28 -23.32
C VAL A 91 18.04 15.01 -22.82
N ASP A 92 17.84 16.12 -22.13
CA ASP A 92 18.91 16.89 -21.50
C ASP A 92 19.79 16.01 -20.61
N ALA A 93 21.10 16.29 -20.61
CA ALA A 93 22.06 15.56 -19.77
C ALA A 93 21.77 15.69 -18.27
N GLN A 94 21.12 16.77 -17.84
CA GLN A 94 20.73 17.01 -16.45
C GLN A 94 19.42 16.31 -16.05
N ASN A 95 18.68 15.76 -17.01
CA ASN A 95 17.42 15.09 -16.70
C ASN A 95 17.68 13.81 -15.88
N PRO A 96 17.01 13.60 -14.73
CA PRO A 96 17.20 12.42 -13.88
C PRO A 96 16.95 11.09 -14.62
N TRP A 97 16.06 11.05 -15.62
CA TRP A 97 15.81 9.88 -16.46
C TRP A 97 16.96 9.55 -17.40
N ASN A 98 17.91 10.48 -17.64
CA ASN A 98 19.02 10.31 -18.58
C ASN A 98 20.30 9.73 -17.97
N THR A 99 20.26 9.25 -16.72
CA THR A 99 21.43 8.64 -16.08
C THR A 99 21.75 7.27 -16.64
N SER A 100 23.03 6.87 -16.64
CA SER A 100 23.47 5.57 -17.17
C SER A 100 22.79 4.37 -16.46
N GLN A 101 22.44 4.52 -15.18
CA GLN A 101 21.76 3.48 -14.41
C GLN A 101 20.29 3.38 -14.80
N ILE A 102 19.62 4.51 -14.99
CA ILE A 102 18.21 4.53 -15.42
C ILE A 102 18.08 4.02 -16.87
N LYS A 103 19.01 4.36 -17.76
CA LYS A 103 19.03 3.79 -19.13
C LYS A 103 19.06 2.26 -19.11
N LYS A 104 19.98 1.68 -18.32
CA LYS A 104 20.04 0.22 -18.15
C LYS A 104 18.75 -0.35 -17.55
N TRP A 105 18.14 0.36 -16.59
CA TRP A 105 16.87 -0.03 -16.03
C TRP A 105 15.73 0.02 -17.07
N LEU A 106 15.68 1.02 -17.94
CA LEU A 106 14.71 1.12 -19.03
C LEU A 106 14.83 -0.06 -20.01
N GLU A 107 16.04 -0.50 -20.32
CA GLU A 107 16.33 -1.64 -21.20
C GLU A 107 15.95 -3.00 -20.60
N CYS A 108 15.89 -3.13 -19.29
CA CYS A 108 15.52 -4.38 -18.63
C CYS A 108 14.07 -4.76 -18.92
N LYS A 109 13.80 -6.06 -19.05
CA LYS A 109 12.46 -6.59 -19.28
C LYS A 109 11.58 -6.51 -18.01
N PRO A 110 10.26 -6.24 -18.15
CA PRO A 110 9.59 -5.81 -19.37
C PRO A 110 9.97 -4.38 -19.78
N VAL A 111 10.26 -4.16 -21.05
CA VAL A 111 10.71 -2.85 -21.55
C VAL A 111 9.59 -1.84 -21.57
N GLU A 112 8.40 -2.27 -21.99
CA GLU A 112 7.23 -1.41 -22.23
C GLU A 112 6.29 -1.37 -21.01
N LEU A 113 6.78 -0.80 -19.87
CA LEU A 113 5.96 -0.66 -18.66
C LEU A 113 4.71 0.22 -18.88
N GLU A 114 4.74 1.11 -19.84
CA GLU A 114 3.62 1.98 -20.19
C GLU A 114 2.34 1.24 -20.57
N LYS A 115 2.44 -0.01 -21.01
CA LYS A 115 1.30 -0.86 -21.39
C LYS A 115 0.62 -1.54 -20.22
N TYR A 116 1.18 -1.42 -19.03
CA TYR A 116 0.67 -2.11 -17.85
C TYR A 116 0.06 -1.12 -16.85
N ARG A 117 -1.07 -1.51 -16.28
CA ARG A 117 -1.65 -0.80 -15.14
C ARG A 117 -0.86 -1.14 -13.89
N LEU A 118 -0.12 -0.17 -13.37
CA LEU A 118 0.89 -0.40 -12.33
C LEU A 118 0.39 -0.20 -10.89
N GLU A 119 -0.88 0.14 -10.67
CA GLU A 119 -1.44 0.45 -9.34
C GLU A 119 -1.19 -0.66 -8.30
N LYS A 120 -1.46 -1.93 -8.67
CA LYS A 120 -1.22 -3.10 -7.80
C LYS A 120 0.26 -3.21 -7.39
N TYR A 121 1.15 -2.91 -8.32
CA TYR A 121 2.59 -2.98 -8.10
C TYR A 121 3.09 -1.84 -7.23
N PHE A 122 2.63 -0.60 -7.45
CA PHE A 122 2.95 0.53 -6.58
C PHE A 122 2.45 0.29 -5.16
N TYR A 123 1.28 -0.31 -5.00
CA TYR A 123 0.78 -0.71 -3.70
C TYR A 123 1.73 -1.70 -3.01
N LEU A 124 2.19 -2.73 -3.72
CA LEU A 124 3.11 -3.74 -3.18
C LEU A 124 4.51 -3.18 -2.88
N THR A 125 4.98 -2.20 -3.65
CA THR A 125 6.35 -1.65 -3.50
C THR A 125 6.48 -0.63 -2.38
N ARG A 126 5.41 0.00 -1.91
CA ARG A 126 5.49 0.97 -0.81
C ARG A 126 6.28 0.40 0.37
N GLU A 127 7.31 1.14 0.84
CA GLU A 127 8.21 0.68 1.92
C GLU A 127 7.49 0.43 3.24
N ASN A 128 6.43 1.16 3.48
CA ASN A 128 5.54 1.02 4.63
C ASN A 128 4.27 0.22 4.29
N LEU A 129 4.41 -0.96 3.70
CA LEU A 129 3.49 -2.01 4.08
C LEU A 129 3.85 -2.40 5.52
N LYS A 130 3.61 -1.49 6.45
CA LYS A 130 3.17 -1.90 7.78
C LYS A 130 2.10 -2.93 7.48
N ARG A 131 2.26 -4.17 7.96
CA ARG A 131 1.20 -5.18 7.94
C ARG A 131 -0.10 -4.45 8.24
N SER A 132 -1.00 -4.33 7.24
CA SER A 132 -2.29 -3.66 7.39
C SER A 132 -2.48 -2.22 6.87
N SER A 133 -1.93 -1.78 5.75
CA SER A 133 -2.69 -0.78 5.00
C SER A 133 -3.67 -1.55 4.11
N ILE A 134 -4.91 -1.66 4.56
CA ILE A 134 -6.01 -2.09 3.72
C ILE A 134 -6.03 -1.14 2.54
N ASP A 135 -6.10 -1.68 1.32
CA ASP A 135 -6.16 -0.86 0.12
C ASP A 135 -7.48 -0.07 0.13
N GLU A 136 -7.37 1.21 0.49
CA GLU A 136 -8.51 2.13 0.52
C GLU A 136 -8.84 2.69 -0.87
N SER A 137 -8.06 2.36 -1.92
CA SER A 137 -8.27 2.89 -3.27
C SER A 137 -9.59 2.43 -3.87
N GLY A 138 -10.04 1.22 -3.55
CA GLY A 138 -11.34 0.65 -3.96
C GLY A 138 -12.53 1.11 -3.13
N PHE A 139 -12.32 1.84 -2.02
CA PHE A 139 -13.43 2.26 -1.16
C PHE A 139 -14.22 3.41 -1.76
N SER A 140 -15.53 3.39 -1.50
CA SER A 140 -16.41 4.49 -1.87
C SER A 140 -15.99 5.80 -1.20
N LYS A 141 -16.42 6.92 -1.78
CA LYS A 141 -16.19 8.25 -1.18
C LYS A 141 -16.73 8.32 0.25
N ASN A 142 -17.90 7.74 0.48
CA ASN A 142 -18.54 7.72 1.80
C ASN A 142 -17.72 6.94 2.82
N THR A 143 -17.19 5.76 2.44
CA THR A 143 -16.31 4.95 3.31
C THR A 143 -15.06 5.73 3.70
N LYS A 144 -14.41 6.39 2.74
CA LYS A 144 -13.19 7.20 2.99
C LYS A 144 -13.47 8.36 3.94
N GLU A 145 -14.57 9.08 3.73
CA GLU A 145 -14.98 10.19 4.59
C GLU A 145 -15.25 9.73 6.04
N ILE A 146 -15.98 8.62 6.19
CA ILE A 146 -16.24 8.03 7.52
C ILE A 146 -14.94 7.60 8.21
N LEU A 147 -14.02 6.95 7.52
CA LEU A 147 -12.73 6.53 8.08
C LEU A 147 -11.88 7.71 8.52
N GLU A 148 -11.86 8.79 7.76
CA GLU A 148 -11.17 10.03 8.13
C GLU A 148 -11.77 10.67 9.38
N ARG A 149 -13.11 10.75 9.46
CA ARG A 149 -13.83 11.27 10.63
C ARG A 149 -13.59 10.40 11.86
N ILE A 150 -13.60 9.07 11.74
CA ILE A 150 -13.25 8.12 12.81
C ILE A 150 -11.84 8.40 13.33
N GLY A 151 -10.85 8.56 12.45
CA GLY A 151 -9.46 8.81 12.83
C GLY A 151 -9.26 10.12 13.60
N ARG A 152 -10.02 11.16 13.23
CA ARG A 152 -9.96 12.50 13.87
C ARG A 152 -10.92 12.67 15.05
N ALA A 153 -11.78 11.68 15.33
CA ALA A 153 -12.86 11.81 16.30
C ALA A 153 -12.36 12.23 17.69
N LYS A 154 -13.13 13.12 18.31
CA LYS A 154 -13.05 13.48 19.74
C LYS A 154 -14.23 12.85 20.49
N SER A 155 -14.09 12.73 21.80
CA SER A 155 -15.19 12.25 22.65
C SER A 155 -16.46 13.07 22.38
N GLY A 156 -17.60 12.40 22.20
CA GLY A 156 -18.89 13.02 21.84
C GLY A 156 -19.18 13.13 20.32
N GLN A 157 -18.19 13.05 19.46
CA GLN A 157 -18.42 13.10 18.00
C GLN A 157 -18.83 11.75 17.39
N MET A 158 -18.59 10.64 18.10
CA MET A 158 -18.90 9.28 17.62
C MET A 158 -20.39 9.05 17.36
N VAL A 159 -21.28 9.68 18.14
CA VAL A 159 -22.74 9.55 17.94
C VAL A 159 -23.17 9.98 16.53
N ALA A 160 -22.65 11.12 16.04
CA ALA A 160 -22.93 11.59 14.69
C ALA A 160 -22.31 10.67 13.61
N ILE A 161 -21.09 10.20 13.85
CA ILE A 161 -20.40 9.29 12.92
C ILE A 161 -21.16 7.97 12.80
N ILE A 162 -21.60 7.38 13.92
CA ILE A 162 -22.37 6.13 13.96
C ILE A 162 -23.67 6.27 13.19
N LYS A 163 -24.43 7.37 13.41
CA LYS A 163 -25.67 7.64 12.65
C LYS A 163 -25.44 7.73 11.14
N ASP A 164 -24.29 8.25 10.72
CA ASP A 164 -23.95 8.32 9.30
C ASP A 164 -23.47 6.96 8.78
N MET A 165 -22.77 6.16 9.58
CA MET A 165 -22.41 4.77 9.25
C MET A 165 -23.64 3.86 9.06
N GLU A 166 -24.69 4.04 9.87
CA GLU A 166 -25.96 3.28 9.74
C GLU A 166 -26.67 3.52 8.40
N LYS A 167 -26.40 4.63 7.74
CA LYS A 167 -26.94 4.97 6.40
C LYS A 167 -26.14 4.36 5.25
N LEU A 168 -24.96 3.81 5.53
CA LEU A 168 -24.10 3.20 4.54
C LEU A 168 -24.67 1.85 4.08
N ARG A 169 -24.31 1.44 2.87
CA ARG A 169 -24.59 0.10 2.38
C ARG A 169 -23.78 -0.94 3.17
N ALA A 170 -24.29 -2.15 3.26
CA ALA A 170 -23.64 -3.25 3.99
C ALA A 170 -22.17 -3.48 3.59
N GLU A 171 -21.86 -3.34 2.28
CA GLU A 171 -20.48 -3.43 1.76
C GLU A 171 -19.59 -2.31 2.28
N GLU A 172 -20.10 -1.08 2.31
CA GLU A 172 -19.36 0.10 2.81
C GLU A 172 -19.07 0.00 4.32
N ILE A 173 -20.04 -0.54 5.08
CA ILE A 173 -19.85 -0.84 6.51
C ILE A 173 -18.78 -1.93 6.67
N ALA A 174 -18.84 -3.01 5.88
CA ALA A 174 -17.86 -4.08 5.92
C ALA A 174 -16.45 -3.58 5.61
N ASP A 175 -16.28 -2.72 4.62
CA ASP A 175 -15.01 -2.11 4.26
C ASP A 175 -14.50 -1.17 5.35
N THR A 176 -15.39 -0.37 5.97
CA THR A 176 -15.04 0.45 7.13
C THR A 176 -14.51 -0.41 8.27
N PHE A 177 -15.18 -1.54 8.60
CA PHE A 177 -14.75 -2.41 9.67
C PHE A 177 -13.47 -3.20 9.36
N LYS A 178 -13.14 -3.49 8.10
CA LYS A 178 -11.83 -4.03 7.73
C LYS A 178 -10.70 -3.11 8.20
N VAL A 179 -10.83 -1.80 7.95
CA VAL A 179 -9.83 -0.81 8.36
C VAL A 179 -9.82 -0.61 9.87
N VAL A 180 -10.98 -0.51 10.50
CA VAL A 180 -11.13 -0.37 11.95
C VAL A 180 -10.44 -1.51 12.69
N VAL A 181 -10.74 -2.76 12.35
CA VAL A 181 -10.14 -3.98 12.94
C VAL A 181 -8.63 -3.95 12.80
N SER A 182 -8.12 -3.65 11.63
CA SER A 182 -6.68 -3.54 11.38
C SER A 182 -6.02 -2.44 12.22
N LYS A 183 -6.65 -1.29 12.39
CA LYS A 183 -6.13 -0.20 13.24
C LYS A 183 -6.18 -0.55 14.73
N ILE A 184 -7.16 -1.35 15.17
CA ILE A 184 -7.23 -1.87 16.55
C ILE A 184 -6.07 -2.82 16.81
N GLU A 185 -5.82 -3.80 15.94
CA GLU A 185 -4.70 -4.76 16.06
C GLU A 185 -3.34 -4.04 16.18
N LYS A 186 -3.19 -2.88 15.53
CA LYS A 186 -1.98 -2.04 15.59
C LYS A 186 -1.93 -1.11 16.81
N GLY A 187 -3.02 -0.98 17.57
CA GLY A 187 -3.14 0.01 18.62
C GLY A 187 -3.17 1.47 18.13
N GLU A 188 -3.56 1.68 16.86
CA GLU A 188 -3.65 3.01 16.25
C GLU A 188 -5.02 3.67 16.49
N MET A 189 -5.95 2.97 17.14
CA MET A 189 -7.30 3.47 17.38
C MET A 189 -7.49 3.88 18.84
N LYS A 190 -8.15 5.03 19.03
CA LYS A 190 -8.51 5.50 20.38
C LYS A 190 -9.57 4.57 20.99
N PHE A 191 -9.40 4.19 22.24
CA PHE A 191 -10.23 3.15 22.85
C PHE A 191 -11.71 3.53 22.97
N PHE A 192 -12.04 4.80 23.20
CA PHE A 192 -13.44 5.25 23.22
C PHE A 192 -14.14 5.03 21.85
N VAL A 193 -13.40 5.17 20.73
CA VAL A 193 -13.92 4.89 19.38
C VAL A 193 -14.23 3.39 19.24
N VAL A 194 -13.31 2.53 19.71
CA VAL A 194 -13.49 1.08 19.69
C VAL A 194 -14.72 0.67 20.48
N ARG A 195 -14.89 1.21 21.71
CA ARG A 195 -16.06 1.00 22.56
C ARG A 195 -17.35 1.41 21.86
N ASP A 196 -17.40 2.60 21.31
CA ASP A 196 -18.63 3.15 20.71
C ASP A 196 -19.02 2.35 19.46
N LEU A 197 -18.05 1.90 18.65
CA LEU A 197 -18.30 1.00 17.51
C LEU A 197 -18.77 -0.39 17.97
N PHE A 198 -18.16 -0.94 19.03
CA PHE A 198 -18.56 -2.21 19.61
C PHE A 198 -20.02 -2.20 20.11
N LEU A 199 -20.42 -1.13 20.79
CA LEU A 199 -21.77 -1.00 21.36
C LEU A 199 -22.87 -0.84 20.30
N ASN A 200 -22.55 -0.31 19.12
CA ASN A 200 -23.53 0.04 18.09
C ASN A 200 -23.55 -0.90 16.88
N PHE A 201 -22.57 -1.81 16.73
CA PHE A 201 -22.51 -2.70 15.57
C PHE A 201 -22.34 -4.17 15.98
N ASP A 202 -23.44 -4.83 16.35
CA ASP A 202 -23.44 -6.20 16.86
C ASP A 202 -22.78 -7.22 15.94
N ALA A 203 -22.96 -7.08 14.63
CA ALA A 203 -22.37 -7.98 13.64
C ALA A 203 -20.82 -7.96 13.63
N TYR A 204 -20.20 -6.97 14.22
CA TYR A 204 -18.73 -6.78 14.23
C TYR A 204 -18.11 -6.95 15.62
N LYS A 205 -18.89 -7.19 16.67
CA LYS A 205 -18.41 -7.37 18.05
C LYS A 205 -17.31 -8.42 18.15
N GLY A 206 -17.53 -9.60 17.60
CA GLY A 206 -16.53 -10.69 17.60
C GLY A 206 -15.22 -10.28 16.97
N LYS A 207 -15.27 -9.62 15.80
CA LYS A 207 -14.06 -9.14 15.10
C LYS A 207 -13.30 -8.08 15.89
N ILE A 208 -14.01 -7.19 16.59
CA ILE A 208 -13.40 -6.16 17.44
C ILE A 208 -12.70 -6.80 18.63
N VAL A 209 -13.35 -7.78 19.32
CA VAL A 209 -12.75 -8.51 20.44
C VAL A 209 -11.49 -9.26 20.01
N ASP A 210 -11.55 -9.98 18.90
CA ASP A 210 -10.39 -10.68 18.33
C ASP A 210 -9.24 -9.73 18.01
N ALA A 211 -9.55 -8.54 17.47
CA ALA A 211 -8.55 -7.53 17.16
C ALA A 211 -7.90 -6.94 18.41
N ILE A 212 -8.67 -6.72 19.48
CA ILE A 212 -8.13 -6.28 20.78
C ILE A 212 -7.21 -7.35 21.35
N GLY A 213 -7.60 -8.64 21.28
CA GLY A 213 -6.78 -9.75 21.76
C GLY A 213 -5.46 -9.94 20.98
N LYS A 214 -5.42 -9.54 19.71
CA LYS A 214 -4.22 -9.59 18.88
C LYS A 214 -3.35 -8.32 18.97
N SER A 215 -3.86 -7.27 19.61
CA SER A 215 -3.12 -6.01 19.72
C SER A 215 -1.87 -6.20 20.58
N THR A 216 -0.72 -5.76 20.06
CA THR A 216 0.56 -5.76 20.78
C THR A 216 0.74 -4.53 21.68
N VAL A 217 -0.20 -3.57 21.63
CA VAL A 217 -0.14 -2.34 22.42
C VAL A 217 -0.81 -2.58 23.77
N PRO A 218 -0.13 -2.32 24.89
CA PRO A 218 -0.71 -2.51 26.21
C PRO A 218 -1.89 -1.55 26.41
N ILE A 219 -2.99 -2.10 26.96
CA ILE A 219 -4.18 -1.32 27.29
C ILE A 219 -3.86 -0.40 28.47
N LYS A 220 -4.09 0.88 28.30
CA LYS A 220 -3.84 1.88 29.38
C LYS A 220 -4.88 1.73 30.49
N ALA A 221 -4.49 2.02 31.71
CA ALA A 221 -5.40 1.97 32.87
C ALA A 221 -6.71 2.76 32.67
N GLY A 222 -6.65 3.92 31.98
CA GLY A 222 -7.84 4.70 31.63
C GLY A 222 -8.79 4.04 30.65
N ASP A 223 -8.30 3.08 29.85
CA ASP A 223 -9.09 2.37 28.84
C ASP A 223 -9.78 1.13 29.42
N MET A 224 -9.34 0.67 30.61
CA MET A 224 -9.92 -0.49 31.32
C MET A 224 -11.39 -0.28 31.68
N ALA A 225 -11.80 0.93 32.02
CA ALA A 225 -13.20 1.28 32.30
C ALA A 225 -14.07 1.11 31.05
N ALA A 226 -13.57 1.45 29.88
CA ALA A 226 -14.27 1.27 28.61
C ALA A 226 -14.37 -0.22 28.23
N LEU A 227 -13.33 -1.02 28.48
CA LEU A 227 -13.40 -2.48 28.31
C LEU A 227 -14.49 -3.11 29.20
N ARG A 228 -14.58 -2.69 30.45
CA ARG A 228 -15.58 -3.23 31.37
C ARG A 228 -17.01 -3.03 30.87
N THR A 229 -17.29 -1.89 30.20
CA THR A 229 -18.62 -1.63 29.60
C THR A 229 -18.87 -2.43 28.32
N MET A 230 -17.85 -3.08 27.73
CA MET A 230 -18.02 -3.95 26.57
C MET A 230 -18.33 -5.41 26.95
N TYR A 231 -18.06 -5.81 28.20
CA TYR A 231 -18.24 -7.19 28.73
C TYR A 231 -19.41 -7.34 29.71
N ASN A 232 -20.06 -6.24 30.10
CA ASN A 232 -21.30 -6.26 30.85
C ASN A 232 -22.51 -6.09 29.91
#